data_1b5b4d3c2a421bcb7bcc6e7951c5826e
#
_entry.id   1b5b4d3c2a421bcb7bcc6e7951c5826e
#
_cell.length_a   1.000
_cell.length_b   1.000
_cell.length_c   1.000
_cell.angle_alpha   90.00
_cell.angle_beta   90.00
_cell.angle_gamma   90.00
#
_symmetry.space_group_name_H-M   'P 1'
#
loop_
_entity.id
_entity.type
_entity.pdbx_description
1 polymer ?
#
loop_
_entity_poly.entity_id
_entity_poly.type
_entity_poly.pdbx_seq_one_letter_code
_entity_poly.pdbx_strand_id
1 'polypeptide(L)'
;MRIAIPVITNNKDTKISTSFGRSPYYLIYDVKENIMNYVKNTAKDAQGGAGVKASQIIIDNKCDVVITPQCGNNSYEVLKEAGIEVLQSKGDVVDLNIIYFQNKKLNHLTNIHAGFHGAK
;
A
#
# COMPACT_ATOMS: atom_id res chain seq x y z
N MET A 1 15.35 -2.25 3.33
CA MET A 1 13.91 -2.31 3.60
C MET A 1 13.16 -1.39 2.64
N ARG A 2 12.10 -1.89 2.06
CA ARG A 2 11.27 -1.11 1.14
C ARG A 2 9.85 -1.02 1.67
N ILE A 3 9.29 0.19 1.60
CA ILE A 3 7.94 0.49 2.08
C ILE A 3 7.08 0.86 0.87
N ALA A 4 5.89 0.28 0.78
CA ALA A 4 4.92 0.63 -0.26
C ALA A 4 3.78 1.42 0.35
N ILE A 5 3.39 2.50 -0.31
CA ILE A 5 2.28 3.36 0.13
C ILE A 5 1.40 3.64 -1.09
N PRO A 6 0.10 3.36 -1.04
CA PRO A 6 -0.80 3.72 -2.15
C PRO A 6 -0.94 5.23 -2.22
N VAL A 7 -0.74 5.81 -3.40
CA VAL A 7 -0.77 7.26 -3.58
C VAL A 7 -1.57 7.63 -4.83
N ILE A 8 -2.06 8.88 -4.88
CA ILE A 8 -2.97 9.32 -5.93
C ILE A 8 -2.27 9.88 -7.17
N THR A 9 -1.03 10.34 -7.03
CA THR A 9 -0.24 10.86 -8.15
C THR A 9 1.19 10.38 -8.03
N ASN A 10 1.97 10.56 -9.10
CA ASN A 10 3.36 10.11 -9.15
C ASN A 10 4.35 11.25 -8.97
N ASN A 11 4.12 12.10 -8.01
CA ASN A 11 5.03 13.22 -7.72
C ASN A 11 5.14 13.45 -6.21
N LYS A 12 6.05 14.33 -5.82
CA LYS A 12 6.36 14.56 -4.40
C LYS A 12 5.20 15.15 -3.60
N ASP A 13 4.27 15.81 -4.27
CA ASP A 13 3.13 16.43 -3.60
C ASP A 13 1.95 15.50 -3.46
N THR A 14 2.14 14.22 -3.78
CA THR A 14 1.05 13.25 -3.74
C THR A 14 0.53 13.03 -2.32
N LYS A 15 -0.70 12.53 -2.24
CA LYS A 15 -1.32 12.13 -0.99
C LYS A 15 -1.56 10.63 -0.98
N ILE A 16 -1.73 10.08 0.21
CA ILE A 16 -2.05 8.67 0.35
C ILE A 16 -3.46 8.43 -0.18
N SER A 17 -3.59 7.40 -1.03
CA SER A 17 -4.87 7.01 -1.59
C SER A 17 -5.72 6.30 -0.52
N THR A 18 -7.03 6.50 -0.58
CA THR A 18 -7.95 5.81 0.32
C THR A 18 -8.15 4.34 -0.04
N SER A 19 -7.77 3.95 -1.26
CA SER A 19 -7.89 2.57 -1.73
C SER A 19 -6.51 1.94 -1.87
N PHE A 20 -6.34 0.71 -1.39
CA PHE A 20 -5.12 -0.03 -1.64
C PHE A 20 -5.15 -0.66 -3.04
N GLY A 21 -6.15 -1.50 -3.30
CA GLY A 21 -6.20 -2.30 -4.52
C GLY A 21 -6.39 -1.51 -5.81
N ARG A 22 -7.07 -0.38 -5.72
CA ARG A 22 -7.38 0.44 -6.90
C ARG A 22 -6.70 1.79 -6.85
N SER A 23 -5.64 1.92 -6.07
CA SER A 23 -4.84 3.13 -6.04
C SER A 23 -4.21 3.38 -7.41
N PRO A 24 -4.13 4.63 -7.88
CA PRO A 24 -3.48 4.90 -9.18
C PRO A 24 -2.01 4.51 -9.22
N TYR A 25 -1.29 4.73 -8.11
CA TYR A 25 0.14 4.44 -8.03
C TYR A 25 0.49 3.90 -6.67
N TYR A 26 1.68 3.30 -6.58
CA TYR A 26 2.29 2.96 -5.30
C TYR A 26 3.63 3.66 -5.22
N LEU A 27 3.86 4.35 -4.12
CA LEU A 27 5.17 4.89 -3.79
C LEU A 27 5.97 3.76 -3.18
N ILE A 28 7.15 3.49 -3.73
CA ILE A 28 8.07 2.50 -3.19
C ILE A 28 9.26 3.27 -2.63
N TYR A 29 9.40 3.25 -1.32
CA TYR A 29 10.46 3.97 -0.63
C TYR A 29 11.50 2.98 -0.12
N ASP A 30 12.73 3.11 -0.61
CA ASP A 30 13.84 2.32 -0.13
C ASP A 30 14.49 3.09 1.02
N VAL A 31 14.31 2.58 2.23
CA VAL A 31 14.78 3.27 3.44
C VAL A 31 16.30 3.39 3.45
N LYS A 32 17.00 2.32 3.06
CA LYS A 32 18.45 2.27 3.10
C LYS A 32 19.07 3.26 2.10
N GLU A 33 18.53 3.25 0.88
CA GLU A 33 19.07 4.11 -0.18
C GLU A 33 18.46 5.49 -0.19
N ASN A 34 17.39 5.70 0.57
CA ASN A 34 16.64 6.96 0.60
C ASN A 34 16.17 7.36 -0.80
N ILE A 35 15.62 6.39 -1.53
CA ILE A 35 15.13 6.60 -2.90
C ILE A 35 13.64 6.32 -2.94
N MET A 36 12.89 7.22 -3.58
CA MET A 36 11.45 7.07 -3.79
C MET A 36 11.19 6.83 -5.28
N ASN A 37 10.44 5.77 -5.58
CA ASN A 37 9.98 5.48 -6.92
C ASN A 37 8.47 5.36 -6.91
N TYR A 38 7.84 5.69 -8.04
CA TYR A 38 6.39 5.61 -8.18
C TYR A 38 6.08 4.54 -9.23
N VAL A 39 5.32 3.55 -8.84
CA VAL A 39 4.96 2.43 -9.70
C VAL A 39 3.48 2.54 -10.05
N LYS A 40 3.17 2.50 -11.34
CA LYS A 40 1.78 2.55 -11.79
C LYS A 40 1.06 1.27 -11.40
N ASN A 41 -0.16 1.40 -10.89
CA ASN A 41 -0.98 0.24 -10.58
C ASN A 41 -1.69 -0.24 -11.84
N THR A 42 -1.15 -1.23 -12.50
CA THR A 42 -1.74 -1.79 -13.72
C THR A 42 -2.99 -2.62 -13.44
N ALA A 43 -3.28 -2.91 -12.17
CA ALA A 43 -4.47 -3.66 -11.78
C ALA A 43 -5.64 -2.76 -11.41
N LYS A 44 -5.48 -1.43 -11.48
CA LYS A 44 -6.47 -0.47 -10.98
C LYS A 44 -7.85 -0.70 -11.58
N ASP A 45 -7.92 -1.01 -12.87
CA ASP A 45 -9.18 -1.18 -13.58
C ASP A 45 -9.56 -2.64 -13.80
N ALA A 46 -8.93 -3.57 -13.10
CA ALA A 46 -9.25 -4.98 -13.24
C ALA A 46 -10.70 -5.23 -12.81
N GLN A 47 -11.40 -6.10 -13.54
CA GLN A 47 -12.80 -6.40 -13.28
C GLN A 47 -12.97 -7.27 -12.03
N GLY A 48 -11.94 -7.96 -11.61
CA GLY A 48 -11.96 -8.74 -10.39
C GLY A 48 -10.55 -9.02 -9.98
N GLY A 49 -10.34 -9.27 -8.69
CA GLY A 49 -9.03 -9.58 -8.19
C GLY A 49 -8.05 -8.42 -8.21
N ALA A 50 -8.54 -7.18 -8.26
CA ALA A 50 -7.66 -6.01 -8.30
C ALA A 50 -6.72 -5.98 -7.10
N GLY A 51 -7.25 -6.30 -5.91
CA GLY A 51 -6.44 -6.29 -4.69
C GLY A 51 -5.34 -7.33 -4.71
N VAL A 52 -5.65 -8.54 -5.19
CA VAL A 52 -4.65 -9.61 -5.29
C VAL A 52 -3.58 -9.24 -6.29
N LYS A 53 -3.98 -8.69 -7.44
CA LYS A 53 -3.02 -8.25 -8.46
C LYS A 53 -2.16 -7.09 -7.95
N ALA A 54 -2.76 -6.16 -7.21
CA ALA A 54 -2.02 -5.06 -6.60
C ALA A 54 -1.01 -5.58 -5.58
N SER A 55 -1.40 -6.57 -4.78
CA SER A 55 -0.48 -7.19 -3.81
C SER A 55 0.72 -7.81 -4.54
N GLN A 56 0.48 -8.41 -5.69
CA GLN A 56 1.57 -8.99 -6.47
C GLN A 56 2.55 -7.93 -6.95
N ILE A 57 2.05 -6.74 -7.32
CA ILE A 57 2.92 -5.61 -7.68
C ILE A 57 3.85 -5.26 -6.51
N ILE A 58 3.31 -5.23 -5.30
CA ILE A 58 4.07 -4.93 -4.10
C ILE A 58 5.14 -6.00 -3.84
N ILE A 59 4.75 -7.27 -3.99
CA ILE A 59 5.68 -8.40 -3.82
C ILE A 59 6.80 -8.34 -4.87
N ASP A 60 6.44 -8.07 -6.12
CA ASP A 60 7.42 -8.02 -7.22
C ASP A 60 8.42 -6.88 -7.01
N ASN A 61 8.03 -5.82 -6.32
CA ASN A 61 8.91 -4.71 -5.99
C ASN A 61 9.69 -4.94 -4.70
N LYS A 62 9.59 -6.14 -4.13
CA LYS A 62 10.38 -6.58 -2.96
C LYS A 62 10.18 -5.69 -1.74
N CYS A 63 8.94 -5.32 -1.50
CA CYS A 63 8.59 -4.51 -0.35
C CYS A 63 8.49 -5.36 0.91
N ASP A 64 8.82 -4.78 2.03
CA ASP A 64 8.76 -5.43 3.33
C ASP A 64 7.57 -4.95 4.15
N VAL A 65 7.10 -3.74 3.88
CA VAL A 65 6.07 -3.06 4.64
C VAL A 65 5.11 -2.35 3.70
N VAL A 66 3.82 -2.39 4.02
CA VAL A 66 2.79 -1.57 3.36
C VAL A 66 2.21 -0.64 4.40
N ILE A 67 2.10 0.64 4.07
CA ILE A 67 1.40 1.62 4.90
C ILE A 67 0.19 2.09 4.12
N THR A 68 -1.02 1.78 4.61
CA THR A 68 -2.26 2.07 3.89
C THR A 68 -3.39 2.34 4.88
N PRO A 69 -4.40 3.15 4.50
CA PRO A 69 -5.53 3.39 5.42
C PRO A 69 -6.46 2.19 5.53
N GLN A 70 -6.52 1.34 4.51
CA GLN A 70 -7.39 0.17 4.52
C GLN A 70 -6.95 -0.79 3.43
N CYS A 71 -7.50 -2.00 3.45
CA CYS A 71 -7.13 -3.02 2.49
C CYS A 71 -8.22 -4.07 2.47
N GLY A 72 -8.45 -4.69 1.32
CA GLY A 72 -9.38 -5.80 1.21
C GLY A 72 -8.81 -7.05 1.87
N ASN A 73 -9.71 -7.94 2.29
CA ASN A 73 -9.31 -9.17 2.96
C ASN A 73 -8.38 -10.03 2.10
N ASN A 74 -8.69 -10.18 0.82
CA ASN A 74 -7.86 -11.00 -0.07
C ASN A 74 -6.47 -10.39 -0.26
N SER A 75 -6.38 -9.08 -0.42
CA SER A 75 -5.10 -8.39 -0.50
C SER A 75 -4.29 -8.61 0.76
N TYR A 76 -4.94 -8.43 1.90
CA TYR A 76 -4.29 -8.56 3.19
C TYR A 76 -3.68 -9.94 3.36
N GLU A 77 -4.44 -10.99 3.00
CA GLU A 77 -3.94 -12.36 3.13
C GLU A 77 -2.73 -12.63 2.24
N VAL A 78 -2.77 -12.15 1.00
CA VAL A 78 -1.64 -12.32 0.07
C VAL A 78 -0.40 -11.61 0.61
N LEU A 79 -0.55 -10.39 1.11
CA LEU A 79 0.57 -9.64 1.68
C LEU A 79 1.14 -10.34 2.91
N LYS A 80 0.28 -10.82 3.80
CA LYS A 80 0.72 -11.52 5.00
C LYS A 80 1.45 -12.81 4.67
N GLU A 81 0.95 -13.58 3.72
CA GLU A 81 1.60 -14.83 3.33
C GLU A 81 2.97 -14.58 2.71
N ALA A 82 3.16 -13.43 2.10
CA ALA A 82 4.44 -13.05 1.54
C ALA A 82 5.40 -12.48 2.59
N GLY A 83 4.97 -12.41 3.85
CA GLY A 83 5.81 -11.89 4.93
C GLY A 83 5.86 -10.39 5.00
N ILE A 84 4.90 -9.70 4.36
CA ILE A 84 4.87 -8.25 4.33
C ILE A 84 4.05 -7.75 5.52
N GLU A 85 4.61 -6.82 6.27
CA GLU A 85 3.93 -6.19 7.39
C GLU A 85 2.99 -5.11 6.86
N VAL A 86 1.74 -5.09 7.32
CA VAL A 86 0.74 -4.12 6.85
C VAL A 86 0.37 -3.21 8.01
N LEU A 87 0.69 -1.94 7.87
CA LEU A 87 0.49 -0.93 8.92
C LEU A 87 -0.57 0.07 8.48
N GLN A 88 -1.29 0.60 9.44
CA GLN A 88 -2.36 1.56 9.18
C GLN A 88 -1.80 2.97 9.13
N SER A 89 -2.06 3.68 8.03
CA SER A 89 -1.61 5.05 7.88
C SER A 89 -2.39 5.99 8.81
N LYS A 90 -1.78 7.12 9.14
CA LYS A 90 -2.42 8.18 9.91
C LYS A 90 -2.49 9.43 9.04
N GLY A 91 -3.70 9.82 8.66
CA GLY A 91 -3.88 10.93 7.73
C GLY A 91 -3.36 10.58 6.35
N ASP A 92 -3.28 11.56 5.47
CA ASP A 92 -2.95 11.33 4.07
C ASP A 92 -1.59 11.89 3.63
N VAL A 93 -0.76 12.38 4.56
CA VAL A 93 0.54 12.97 4.23
C VAL A 93 1.61 11.88 4.22
N VAL A 94 2.24 11.69 3.07
CA VAL A 94 3.22 10.63 2.87
C VAL A 94 4.41 10.79 3.82
N ASP A 95 5.02 11.98 3.84
CA ASP A 95 6.24 12.20 4.63
C ASP A 95 6.00 11.98 6.12
N LEU A 96 4.85 12.42 6.62
CA LEU A 96 4.53 12.21 8.03
C LEU A 96 4.41 10.73 8.35
N ASN A 97 3.81 9.95 7.45
CA ASN A 97 3.63 8.53 7.69
C ASN A 97 4.97 7.79 7.67
N ILE A 98 5.89 8.22 6.84
CA ILE A 98 7.25 7.66 6.84
C ILE A 98 7.93 7.97 8.17
N ILE A 99 7.80 9.20 8.67
CA ILE A 99 8.35 9.59 9.97
C ILE A 99 7.72 8.76 11.09
N TYR A 100 6.39 8.60 11.08
CA TYR A 100 5.69 7.77 12.06
C TYR A 100 6.23 6.35 12.04
N PHE A 101 6.43 5.79 10.84
CA PHE A 101 6.97 4.44 10.71
C PHE A 101 8.37 4.35 11.34
N GLN A 102 9.24 5.32 11.03
CA GLN A 102 10.61 5.33 11.55
C GLN A 102 10.65 5.44 13.06
N ASN A 103 9.64 6.06 13.66
CA ASN A 103 9.52 6.23 15.10
C ASN A 103 8.63 5.18 15.76
N LYS A 104 8.24 4.15 15.01
CA LYS A 104 7.40 3.04 15.48
C LYS A 104 6.07 3.52 16.04
N LYS A 105 5.46 4.48 15.35
CA LYS A 105 4.19 5.08 15.78
C LYS A 105 2.98 4.57 14.99
N LEU A 106 3.17 3.68 14.03
CA LEU A 106 2.06 3.12 13.27
C LEU A 106 1.67 1.76 13.82
N ASN A 107 0.36 1.52 13.90
CA ASN A 107 -0.18 0.26 14.38
C ASN A 107 -0.43 -0.68 13.20
N HIS A 108 -0.55 -1.96 13.47
CA HIS A 108 -0.97 -2.93 12.46
C HIS A 108 -2.35 -2.54 11.94
N LEU A 109 -2.57 -2.80 10.66
CA LEU A 109 -3.83 -2.46 10.01
C LEU A 109 -4.97 -3.27 10.63
N THR A 110 -6.06 -2.58 10.98
CA THR A 110 -7.29 -3.22 11.45
C THR A 110 -8.45 -2.99 10.49
N ASN A 111 -8.35 -2.00 9.60
CA ASN A 111 -9.41 -1.67 8.65
C ASN A 111 -9.31 -2.57 7.42
N ILE A 112 -9.77 -3.81 7.57
CA ILE A 112 -9.73 -4.83 6.53
C ILE A 112 -11.19 -5.17 6.19
N HIS A 113 -11.52 -5.09 4.89
CA HIS A 113 -12.90 -5.28 4.45
C HIS A 113 -13.02 -6.43 3.45
N ALA A 114 -14.26 -6.82 3.15
CA ALA A 114 -14.51 -7.96 2.28
C ALA A 114 -14.14 -7.72 0.82
N GLY A 115 -13.89 -6.47 0.44
CA GLY A 115 -13.64 -6.13 -0.95
C GLY A 115 -14.90 -5.67 -1.63
N PHE A 116 -14.79 -5.30 -2.88
CA PHE A 116 -15.91 -4.74 -3.63
C PHE A 116 -16.45 -5.66 -4.72
N HIS A 117 -15.84 -6.79 -4.89
CA HIS A 117 -16.31 -7.74 -5.87
C HIS A 117 -17.49 -8.46 -5.29
N GLY A 118 -18.47 -8.45 -5.89
CA GLY A 118 -19.57 -9.16 -5.40
C GLY A 118 -20.09 -8.66 -4.11
N ALA A 119 -20.35 -8.43 -3.83
CA ALA A 119 -20.73 -8.03 -2.78
C ALA A 119 -21.44 -7.20 -2.40
N LYS A 120 -21.31 -7.45 -2.75
CA LYS A 120 -21.74 -6.96 -2.52
C LYS A 120 -22.15 -6.66 -2.42
#